data_e92216b3ae794cc86cf593dac12f1f53
#
_entry.id   e92216b3ae794cc86cf593dac12f1f53
#
_cell.length_a   1.000
_cell.length_b   1.000
_cell.length_c   1.000
_cell.angle_alpha   90.00
_cell.angle_beta   90.00
_cell.angle_gamma   90.00
#
_symmetry.space_group_name_H-M   'P 1'
#
loop_
_entity.id
_entity.type
_entity.pdbx_description
1 polymer ?
#
loop_
_entity_poly.entity_id
_entity_poly.type
_entity_poly.pdbx_seq_one_letter_code
_entity_poly.pdbx_strand_id
1 'polypeptide(L)'
;MRLEEIVRQEPPLKLINMESVEVEEIKWLLYPFIPYGKVTIIQGDPGEGKTTMVLQIIAKLTRGEPILPASFEKRKEPERADAITDENKADMDVSKNKQCLQQPVNVIYQTAEDGLGDTIKPRLLAAGADCSKVLVIDDREQPLTMLDIRLEEAIIQTKARLVVLDPIQGFLGSDVDMHRANEIRPVMKRVAVLAEKYQCAIILIGHMNKNSNGKSSYRGLGSIDFQAAARSVLIVGRIKEEPETRVVCHVKSSLAPEGKSVAFRLDQHNGFEWIGEYDISADELLCGDSRGQKSRKAKEFLKKILSDGGMAQKKIEEEAEKCGIKSKTLRNAKQELGIDAVKRGNQWFWILSE
;
A
#
# COMPACT_ATOMS: atom_id res chain seq x y z
N MET A 1 -52.37 -2.62 -25.54
CA MET A 1 -51.57 -1.97 -24.51
C MET A 1 -50.51 -1.17 -25.23
N ARG A 2 -50.65 0.17 -25.20
CA ARG A 2 -49.86 1.10 -26.02
C ARG A 2 -48.44 1.17 -25.46
N LEU A 3 -47.45 1.16 -26.33
CA LEU A 3 -46.02 1.29 -26.04
C LEU A 3 -45.60 2.66 -25.44
N GLU A 4 -46.56 3.53 -25.15
CA GLU A 4 -46.35 4.91 -24.69
C GLU A 4 -46.33 5.06 -23.16
N GLU A 5 -46.53 4.00 -22.36
CA GLU A 5 -46.63 4.10 -20.90
C GLU A 5 -45.34 3.64 -20.15
N ILE A 6 -44.26 3.30 -20.83
CA ILE A 6 -42.97 3.16 -20.22
C ILE A 6 -42.20 4.47 -20.39
N VAL A 7 -42.72 5.55 -19.86
CA VAL A 7 -41.89 6.71 -19.55
C VAL A 7 -40.96 6.26 -18.42
N ARG A 8 -39.74 5.86 -18.78
CA ARG A 8 -38.66 5.76 -17.82
C ARG A 8 -38.61 7.12 -17.14
N GLN A 9 -38.96 7.16 -15.86
CA GLN A 9 -38.72 8.34 -15.03
C GLN A 9 -37.22 8.45 -14.91
N GLU A 10 -36.59 9.05 -15.90
CA GLU A 10 -35.19 9.43 -15.78
C GLU A 10 -35.09 10.43 -14.62
N PRO A 11 -34.10 10.25 -13.73
CA PRO A 11 -33.94 11.19 -12.63
C PRO A 11 -33.73 12.60 -13.22
N PRO A 12 -34.36 13.65 -12.64
CA PRO A 12 -34.21 15.01 -13.14
C PRO A 12 -32.73 15.42 -13.19
N LEU A 13 -32.34 16.14 -14.22
CA LEU A 13 -31.03 16.72 -14.36
C LEU A 13 -30.70 17.56 -13.12
N LYS A 14 -29.62 17.25 -12.44
CA LYS A 14 -29.11 17.96 -11.27
C LYS A 14 -27.71 18.45 -11.55
N LEU A 15 -27.54 19.77 -11.64
CA LEU A 15 -26.23 20.39 -11.81
C LEU A 15 -25.71 20.88 -10.47
N ILE A 16 -24.43 20.70 -10.23
CA ILE A 16 -23.70 21.20 -9.05
C ILE A 16 -22.72 22.26 -9.55
N ASN A 17 -22.82 23.48 -9.01
CA ASN A 17 -21.83 24.51 -9.26
C ASN A 17 -20.60 24.23 -8.38
N MET A 18 -19.42 24.14 -8.99
CA MET A 18 -18.18 23.87 -8.27
C MET A 18 -17.80 24.95 -7.27
N GLU A 19 -18.27 26.19 -7.44
CA GLU A 19 -18.10 27.25 -6.46
C GLU A 19 -18.78 26.97 -5.12
N SER A 20 -19.91 26.21 -5.16
CA SER A 20 -20.64 25.79 -3.96
C SER A 20 -20.10 24.52 -3.30
N VAL A 21 -19.08 23.88 -3.87
CA VAL A 21 -18.49 22.66 -3.33
C VAL A 21 -17.40 23.02 -2.32
N GLU A 22 -17.57 22.61 -1.09
CA GLU A 22 -16.57 22.78 -0.07
C GLU A 22 -15.37 21.88 -0.31
N VAL A 23 -14.17 22.38 -0.06
CA VAL A 23 -12.92 21.60 -0.15
C VAL A 23 -12.81 20.69 1.06
N GLU A 24 -12.74 19.38 0.83
CA GLU A 24 -12.54 18.38 1.86
C GLU A 24 -11.10 17.87 1.89
N GLU A 25 -10.51 17.83 3.07
CA GLU A 25 -9.19 17.22 3.27
C GLU A 25 -9.30 15.68 3.28
N ILE A 26 -8.38 15.02 2.58
CA ILE A 26 -8.32 13.55 2.57
C ILE A 26 -7.75 13.06 3.90
N LYS A 27 -8.56 12.31 4.64
CA LYS A 27 -8.14 11.65 5.87
C LYS A 27 -7.55 10.28 5.56
N TRP A 28 -6.53 9.88 6.32
CA TRP A 28 -5.80 8.64 6.11
C TRP A 28 -5.93 7.71 7.31
N LEU A 29 -6.18 6.45 7.02
CA LEU A 29 -6.02 5.37 7.98
C LEU A 29 -4.53 5.07 8.14
N LEU A 30 -3.79 5.03 7.03
CA LEU A 30 -2.35 4.86 6.96
C LEU A 30 -1.80 5.69 5.78
N TYR A 31 -1.20 6.84 6.06
CA TYR A 31 -0.60 7.70 5.03
C TYR A 31 0.71 7.10 4.50
N PRO A 32 0.97 7.12 3.19
CA PRO A 32 0.08 7.50 2.08
C PRO A 32 -0.64 6.29 1.46
N PHE A 33 -0.77 5.18 2.18
CA PHE A 33 -1.16 3.86 1.65
C PHE A 33 -2.67 3.62 1.66
N ILE A 34 -3.36 3.97 2.76
CA ILE A 34 -4.77 3.60 2.97
C ILE A 34 -5.58 4.84 3.35
N PRO A 35 -6.30 5.47 2.39
CA PRO A 35 -7.16 6.61 2.67
C PRO A 35 -8.51 6.17 3.25
N TYR A 36 -9.09 6.97 4.14
CA TYR A 36 -10.50 6.85 4.51
C TYR A 36 -11.42 7.27 3.37
N GLY A 37 -12.63 6.72 3.34
CA GLY A 37 -13.63 7.02 2.32
C GLY A 37 -13.28 6.52 0.92
N LYS A 38 -12.29 5.65 0.78
CA LYS A 38 -11.82 5.15 -0.52
C LYS A 38 -11.50 3.66 -0.46
N VAL A 39 -11.35 3.07 -1.65
CA VAL A 39 -10.98 1.67 -1.82
C VAL A 39 -9.48 1.54 -2.02
N THR A 40 -8.86 0.66 -1.24
CA THR A 40 -7.47 0.21 -1.38
C THR A 40 -7.46 -1.27 -1.77
N ILE A 41 -6.69 -1.62 -2.78
CA ILE A 41 -6.45 -3.01 -3.15
C ILE A 41 -5.07 -3.43 -2.63
N ILE A 42 -5.00 -4.58 -1.96
CA ILE A 42 -3.76 -5.23 -1.55
C ILE A 42 -3.64 -6.54 -2.30
N GLN A 43 -2.66 -6.65 -3.17
CA GLN A 43 -2.46 -7.83 -4.01
C GLN A 43 -1.06 -8.44 -3.83
N GLY A 44 -0.90 -9.70 -4.24
CA GLY A 44 0.35 -10.45 -4.16
C GLY A 44 0.08 -11.95 -4.28
N ASP A 45 1.13 -12.74 -4.45
CA ASP A 45 1.01 -14.19 -4.55
C ASP A 45 0.47 -14.81 -3.23
N PRO A 46 -0.11 -16.00 -3.26
CA PRO A 46 -0.48 -16.73 -2.04
C PRO A 46 0.72 -16.93 -1.12
N GLY A 47 0.52 -16.79 0.19
CA GLY A 47 1.57 -16.97 1.19
C GLY A 47 2.52 -15.78 1.38
N GLU A 48 2.31 -14.66 0.69
CA GLU A 48 3.15 -13.45 0.84
C GLU A 48 2.83 -12.60 2.08
N GLY A 49 1.89 -13.03 2.92
CA GLY A 49 1.60 -12.38 4.20
C GLY A 49 0.61 -11.23 4.15
N LYS A 50 -0.17 -11.07 3.06
CA LYS A 50 -1.20 -10.02 2.91
C LYS A 50 -2.19 -10.00 4.07
N THR A 51 -2.87 -11.14 4.28
CA THR A 51 -3.83 -11.34 5.38
C THR A 51 -3.19 -11.05 6.75
N THR A 52 -2.01 -11.61 7.01
CA THR A 52 -1.30 -11.38 8.29
C THR A 52 -1.02 -9.89 8.52
N MET A 53 -0.53 -9.18 7.52
CA MET A 53 -0.28 -7.74 7.60
C MET A 53 -1.57 -6.97 7.91
N VAL A 54 -2.68 -7.30 7.24
CA VAL A 54 -3.97 -6.62 7.46
C VAL A 54 -4.50 -6.93 8.86
N LEU A 55 -4.36 -8.16 9.37
CA LEU A 55 -4.75 -8.50 10.74
C LEU A 55 -3.92 -7.74 11.79
N GLN A 56 -2.63 -7.46 11.52
CA GLN A 56 -1.81 -6.59 12.37
C GLN A 56 -2.30 -5.13 12.36
N ILE A 57 -2.69 -4.62 11.19
CA ILE A 57 -3.32 -3.29 11.09
C ILE A 57 -4.62 -3.26 11.91
N ILE A 58 -5.47 -4.28 11.78
CA ILE A 58 -6.72 -4.42 12.55
C ILE A 58 -6.43 -4.42 14.05
N ALA A 59 -5.43 -5.19 14.49
CA ALA A 59 -5.06 -5.25 15.90
C ALA A 59 -4.70 -3.87 16.47
N LYS A 60 -3.95 -3.08 15.73
CA LYS A 60 -3.61 -1.70 16.12
C LYS A 60 -4.83 -0.78 16.16
N LEU A 61 -5.68 -0.83 15.14
CA LEU A 61 -6.90 -0.02 15.03
C LEU A 61 -7.90 -0.31 16.16
N THR A 62 -8.11 -1.58 16.49
CA THR A 62 -9.05 -1.99 17.54
C THR A 62 -8.62 -1.53 18.94
N ARG A 63 -7.34 -1.21 19.14
CA ARG A 63 -6.80 -0.67 20.40
C ARG A 63 -6.53 0.83 20.36
N GLY A 64 -6.72 1.48 19.20
CA GLY A 64 -6.39 2.90 19.04
C GLY A 64 -4.89 3.18 19.04
N GLU A 65 -4.07 2.19 18.66
CA GLU A 65 -2.62 2.30 18.60
C GLU A 65 -2.14 2.73 17.20
N PRO A 66 -0.99 3.40 17.09
CA PRO A 66 -0.36 3.67 15.81
C PRO A 66 -0.07 2.38 15.03
N ILE A 67 -0.36 2.38 13.72
CA ILE A 67 -0.15 1.21 12.85
C ILE A 67 1.34 0.97 12.64
N LEU A 68 2.08 2.02 12.32
CA LEU A 68 3.52 1.97 12.14
C LEU A 68 4.24 2.45 13.41
N PRO A 69 5.42 1.91 13.73
CA PRO A 69 6.23 2.39 14.84
C PRO A 69 6.65 3.86 14.65
N ALA A 70 6.84 4.60 15.75
CA ALA A 70 7.26 6.00 15.74
C ALA A 70 8.61 6.25 15.02
N SER A 71 9.43 5.22 14.85
CA SER A 71 10.67 5.27 14.07
C SER A 71 10.44 5.61 12.58
N PHE A 72 9.24 5.37 12.06
CA PHE A 72 8.84 5.73 10.69
C PHE A 72 8.47 7.21 10.56
N GLU A 73 8.16 7.91 11.67
CA GLU A 73 7.74 9.31 11.67
C GLU A 73 8.93 10.31 11.67
N LYS A 74 10.15 9.87 11.90
CA LYS A 74 11.33 10.73 12.10
C LYS A 74 11.99 11.24 10.82
N ARG A 75 11.30 11.28 9.69
CA ARG A 75 11.91 11.86 8.49
C ARG A 75 11.31 13.22 8.15
N LYS A 76 12.17 14.25 8.29
CA LYS A 76 11.97 15.59 7.77
C LYS A 76 11.57 15.49 6.29
N GLU A 77 10.49 16.19 5.94
CA GLU A 77 10.25 16.55 4.55
C GLU A 77 11.51 17.23 4.00
N PRO A 78 11.87 16.98 2.72
CA PRO A 78 12.91 17.78 2.10
C PRO A 78 12.45 19.24 2.14
N GLU A 79 13.24 20.10 2.76
CA GLU A 79 13.09 21.53 2.65
C GLU A 79 13.01 21.86 1.16
N ARG A 80 11.84 22.33 0.71
CA ARG A 80 11.72 22.95 -0.61
C ARG A 80 12.55 24.23 -0.57
N ALA A 81 13.81 24.13 -0.95
CA ALA A 81 14.53 25.25 -1.45
C ALA A 81 13.85 25.64 -2.76
N ASP A 82 12.98 26.66 -2.71
CA ASP A 82 12.99 27.75 -3.68
C ASP A 82 11.85 28.70 -3.33
N ALA A 83 12.23 29.92 -3.07
CA ALA A 83 11.40 31.04 -2.72
C ALA A 83 10.43 31.38 -3.87
N ILE A 84 9.15 31.30 -3.60
CA ILE A 84 8.13 32.15 -4.22
C ILE A 84 7.47 32.91 -3.07
N THR A 85 7.83 34.18 -2.98
CA THR A 85 7.18 35.16 -2.15
C THR A 85 5.79 35.44 -2.72
N ASP A 86 4.75 34.96 -2.01
CA ASP A 86 3.40 35.46 -2.16
C ASP A 86 2.71 35.50 -0.80
N GLU A 87 2.29 36.72 -0.45
CA GLU A 87 1.64 37.09 0.82
C GLU A 87 0.19 36.61 0.89
N ASN A 88 -0.09 35.33 0.75
CA ASN A 88 -1.38 34.71 1.03
C ASN A 88 -1.22 33.23 1.38
N LYS A 89 -0.31 32.95 2.32
CA LYS A 89 -0.31 31.64 3.00
C LYS A 89 -1.16 31.73 4.24
N ALA A 90 -2.47 31.48 4.11
CA ALA A 90 -3.23 30.92 5.22
C ALA A 90 -2.54 29.61 5.63
N ASP A 91 -2.13 29.55 6.89
CA ASP A 91 -1.43 28.45 7.53
C ASP A 91 -2.01 27.05 7.16
N MET A 92 -1.50 26.43 6.11
CA MET A 92 -1.63 24.99 5.94
C MET A 92 -0.59 24.34 6.84
N ASP A 93 -0.98 24.15 8.08
CA ASP A 93 -0.20 23.46 9.09
C ASP A 93 -0.03 21.98 8.74
N VAL A 94 1.04 21.67 8.00
CA VAL A 94 1.44 20.30 7.59
C VAL A 94 1.80 19.44 8.83
N SER A 95 1.90 20.03 10.01
CA SER A 95 2.19 19.31 11.26
C SER A 95 1.00 18.48 11.79
N LYS A 96 -0.20 18.58 11.17
CA LYS A 96 -1.42 17.89 11.63
C LYS A 96 -1.55 16.43 11.17
N ASN A 97 -0.64 15.91 10.33
CA ASN A 97 -0.58 14.48 10.00
C ASN A 97 0.17 13.60 11.03
N LYS A 98 0.33 14.08 12.27
CA LYS A 98 0.66 13.18 13.38
C LYS A 98 -0.43 12.12 13.41
N GLN A 99 -0.05 10.83 13.37
CA GLN A 99 -0.91 9.73 13.80
C GLN A 99 -1.35 10.05 15.25
N CYS A 100 -2.40 10.87 15.38
CA CYS A 100 -3.04 11.06 16.68
C CYS A 100 -3.38 9.67 17.17
N LEU A 101 -3.15 9.40 18.45
CA LEU A 101 -3.69 8.26 19.17
C LEU A 101 -5.15 8.12 18.74
N GLN A 102 -5.41 7.17 17.83
CA GLN A 102 -6.75 7.00 17.28
C GLN A 102 -7.60 6.37 18.39
N GLN A 103 -8.82 6.81 18.50
CA GLN A 103 -9.78 6.09 19.35
C GLN A 103 -9.93 4.66 18.78
N PRO A 104 -10.05 3.64 19.65
CA PRO A 104 -10.36 2.29 19.22
C PRO A 104 -11.58 2.26 18.30
N VAL A 105 -11.47 1.60 17.15
CA VAL A 105 -12.53 1.58 16.13
C VAL A 105 -13.03 0.18 15.84
N ASN A 106 -14.28 0.08 15.41
CA ASN A 106 -14.84 -1.18 14.92
C ASN A 106 -14.36 -1.44 13.49
N VAL A 107 -14.14 -2.72 13.20
CA VAL A 107 -13.69 -3.23 11.91
C VAL A 107 -14.62 -4.35 11.47
N ILE A 108 -15.03 -4.35 10.21
CA ILE A 108 -15.68 -5.49 9.57
C ILE A 108 -14.60 -6.25 8.80
N TYR A 109 -14.38 -7.51 9.14
CA TYR A 109 -13.46 -8.40 8.45
C TYR A 109 -14.22 -9.60 7.89
N GLN A 110 -14.28 -9.71 6.58
CA GLN A 110 -14.98 -10.79 5.90
C GLN A 110 -13.99 -11.66 5.16
N THR A 111 -14.07 -12.97 5.37
CA THR A 111 -13.23 -13.98 4.71
C THR A 111 -14.09 -15.01 4.00
N ALA A 112 -13.65 -15.46 2.83
CA ALA A 112 -14.30 -16.51 2.05
C ALA A 112 -13.50 -17.83 2.03
N GLU A 113 -12.27 -17.82 2.55
CA GLU A 113 -11.36 -18.98 2.50
C GLU A 113 -11.01 -19.53 3.88
N ASP A 114 -10.74 -18.64 4.85
CA ASP A 114 -10.23 -19.02 6.17
C ASP A 114 -11.37 -19.20 7.18
N GLY A 115 -11.29 -20.24 8.03
CA GLY A 115 -12.22 -20.45 9.13
C GLY A 115 -12.08 -19.40 10.24
N LEU A 116 -13.21 -18.94 10.77
CA LEU A 116 -13.21 -17.89 11.80
C LEU A 116 -12.60 -18.38 13.12
N GLY A 117 -12.93 -19.64 13.52
CA GLY A 117 -12.55 -20.17 14.82
C GLY A 117 -11.16 -20.76 14.88
N ASP A 118 -10.73 -21.41 13.83
CA ASP A 118 -9.46 -22.14 13.74
C ASP A 118 -8.32 -21.32 13.15
N THR A 119 -8.62 -20.28 12.36
CA THR A 119 -7.60 -19.53 11.63
C THR A 119 -7.63 -18.04 11.98
N ILE A 120 -8.75 -17.33 11.77
CA ILE A 120 -8.78 -15.88 11.88
C ILE A 120 -8.70 -15.41 13.33
N LYS A 121 -9.55 -15.96 14.21
CA LYS A 121 -9.54 -15.57 15.63
C LYS A 121 -8.20 -15.85 16.33
N PRO A 122 -7.57 -17.02 16.16
CA PRO A 122 -6.23 -17.25 16.70
C PRO A 122 -5.18 -16.24 16.19
N ARG A 123 -5.20 -15.88 14.89
CA ARG A 123 -4.29 -14.89 14.33
C ARG A 123 -4.56 -13.47 14.86
N LEU A 124 -5.82 -13.07 15.04
CA LEU A 124 -6.19 -11.80 15.67
C LEU A 124 -5.71 -11.72 17.12
N LEU A 125 -5.90 -12.79 17.90
CA LEU A 125 -5.41 -12.86 19.28
C LEU A 125 -3.89 -12.80 19.34
N ALA A 126 -3.19 -13.53 18.47
CA ALA A 126 -1.73 -13.47 18.37
C ALA A 126 -1.21 -12.09 17.98
N ALA A 127 -1.96 -11.35 17.14
CA ALA A 127 -1.68 -9.95 16.80
C ALA A 127 -2.02 -8.98 17.93
N GLY A 128 -2.70 -9.44 18.99
CA GLY A 128 -3.15 -8.64 20.13
C GLY A 128 -4.38 -7.78 19.85
N ALA A 129 -5.25 -8.17 18.92
CA ALA A 129 -6.47 -7.43 18.60
C ALA A 129 -7.49 -7.46 19.73
N ASP A 130 -8.24 -6.37 19.90
CA ASP A 130 -9.49 -6.39 20.64
C ASP A 130 -10.59 -7.01 19.75
N CYS A 131 -10.79 -8.32 19.90
CA CYS A 131 -11.76 -9.07 19.11
C CYS A 131 -13.21 -8.61 19.31
N SER A 132 -13.55 -7.86 20.36
CA SER A 132 -14.90 -7.30 20.56
C SER A 132 -15.23 -6.21 19.52
N LYS A 133 -14.22 -5.66 18.86
CA LYS A 133 -14.31 -4.62 17.82
C LYS A 133 -14.12 -5.18 16.41
N VAL A 134 -13.87 -6.47 16.26
CA VAL A 134 -13.79 -7.14 14.96
C VAL A 134 -15.09 -7.89 14.71
N LEU A 135 -15.83 -7.46 13.72
CA LEU A 135 -17.15 -7.96 13.39
C LEU A 135 -17.14 -8.70 12.05
N VAL A 136 -17.95 -9.71 11.94
CA VAL A 136 -18.10 -10.53 10.73
C VAL A 136 -19.59 -10.64 10.43
N ILE A 137 -19.96 -10.49 9.16
CA ILE A 137 -21.33 -10.71 8.69
C ILE A 137 -21.51 -12.22 8.57
N ASP A 138 -22.54 -12.78 9.20
CA ASP A 138 -22.87 -14.19 9.04
C ASP A 138 -23.43 -14.45 7.64
N ASP A 139 -22.66 -15.16 6.82
CA ASP A 139 -22.97 -15.46 5.43
C ASP A 139 -23.09 -16.98 5.16
N ARG A 140 -23.23 -17.78 6.21
CA ARG A 140 -23.31 -19.25 6.11
C ARG A 140 -24.54 -19.72 5.37
N GLU A 141 -25.67 -19.06 5.54
CA GLU A 141 -26.93 -19.41 4.84
C GLU A 141 -27.00 -18.76 3.45
N GLN A 142 -26.50 -17.54 3.33
CA GLN A 142 -26.48 -16.78 2.09
C GLN A 142 -25.12 -16.13 1.90
N PRO A 143 -24.32 -16.58 0.92
CA PRO A 143 -23.01 -16.01 0.64
C PRO A 143 -23.10 -14.48 0.45
N LEU A 144 -22.17 -13.74 1.06
CA LEU A 144 -22.08 -12.31 0.95
C LEU A 144 -21.44 -11.93 -0.39
N THR A 145 -21.97 -10.90 -1.05
CA THR A 145 -21.32 -10.26 -2.20
C THR A 145 -21.05 -8.79 -1.95
N MET A 146 -20.20 -8.17 -2.76
CA MET A 146 -19.93 -6.73 -2.69
C MET A 146 -21.13 -5.85 -3.03
N LEU A 147 -22.16 -6.41 -3.67
CA LEU A 147 -23.42 -5.71 -3.99
C LEU A 147 -24.49 -5.92 -2.92
N ASP A 148 -24.27 -6.79 -1.94
CA ASP A 148 -25.24 -7.14 -0.91
C ASP A 148 -25.52 -5.95 0.01
N ILE A 149 -26.81 -5.73 0.31
CA ILE A 149 -27.25 -4.65 1.20
C ILE A 149 -26.74 -4.84 2.64
N ARG A 150 -26.53 -6.09 3.09
CA ARG A 150 -26.02 -6.43 4.43
C ARG A 150 -24.66 -5.78 4.70
N LEU A 151 -23.85 -5.54 3.66
CA LEU A 151 -22.58 -4.85 3.82
C LEU A 151 -22.79 -3.38 4.26
N GLU A 152 -23.73 -2.70 3.65
CA GLU A 152 -24.11 -1.32 4.02
C GLU A 152 -24.74 -1.28 5.42
N GLU A 153 -25.66 -2.19 5.70
CA GLU A 153 -26.33 -2.29 7.00
C GLU A 153 -25.32 -2.55 8.13
N ALA A 154 -24.36 -3.45 7.90
CA ALA A 154 -23.30 -3.73 8.87
C ALA A 154 -22.41 -2.49 9.13
N ILE A 155 -22.06 -1.71 8.10
CA ILE A 155 -21.30 -0.46 8.26
C ILE A 155 -22.09 0.54 9.10
N ILE A 156 -23.39 0.70 8.84
CA ILE A 156 -24.26 1.61 9.59
C ILE A 156 -24.37 1.18 11.05
N GLN A 157 -24.69 -0.08 11.28
CA GLN A 157 -24.93 -0.62 12.62
C GLN A 157 -23.67 -0.57 13.50
N THR A 158 -22.52 -0.91 12.91
CA THR A 158 -21.26 -1.01 13.67
C THR A 158 -20.47 0.29 13.69
N LYS A 159 -20.77 1.23 12.80
CA LYS A 159 -19.97 2.44 12.55
C LYS A 159 -18.51 2.09 12.25
N ALA A 160 -18.29 0.99 11.53
CA ALA A 160 -16.96 0.50 11.18
C ALA A 160 -16.17 1.55 10.40
N ARG A 161 -14.91 1.70 10.77
CA ARG A 161 -13.96 2.59 10.09
C ARG A 161 -13.10 1.88 9.06
N LEU A 162 -13.07 0.56 9.11
CA LEU A 162 -12.40 -0.31 8.17
C LEU A 162 -13.30 -1.47 7.81
N VAL A 163 -13.38 -1.78 6.53
CA VAL A 163 -13.98 -3.01 5.98
C VAL A 163 -12.90 -3.75 5.20
N VAL A 164 -12.76 -5.03 5.43
CA VAL A 164 -11.82 -5.90 4.70
C VAL A 164 -12.58 -7.06 4.07
N LEU A 165 -12.34 -7.30 2.78
CA LEU A 165 -12.83 -8.46 2.05
C LEU A 165 -11.63 -9.30 1.59
N ASP A 166 -11.52 -10.54 2.05
CA ASP A 166 -10.36 -11.43 1.87
C ASP A 166 -10.77 -12.86 1.51
N PRO A 167 -10.51 -13.33 0.30
CA PRO A 167 -10.09 -12.55 -0.87
C PRO A 167 -11.28 -11.94 -1.63
N ILE A 168 -11.02 -10.90 -2.40
CA ILE A 168 -12.03 -10.19 -3.23
C ILE A 168 -12.81 -11.15 -4.14
N GLN A 169 -12.17 -12.18 -4.65
CA GLN A 169 -12.77 -13.15 -5.56
C GLN A 169 -13.99 -13.85 -4.94
N GLY A 170 -13.96 -14.11 -3.63
CA GLY A 170 -15.07 -14.75 -2.91
C GLY A 170 -16.31 -13.87 -2.77
N PHE A 171 -16.21 -12.56 -3.05
CA PHE A 171 -17.30 -11.60 -2.85
C PHE A 171 -17.83 -10.97 -4.14
N LEU A 172 -17.44 -11.51 -5.31
CA LEU A 172 -17.95 -11.00 -6.60
C LEU A 172 -19.38 -11.46 -6.91
N GLY A 173 -19.76 -12.65 -6.47
CA GLY A 173 -21.00 -13.30 -6.87
C GLY A 173 -20.83 -14.19 -8.11
N SER A 174 -21.73 -15.17 -8.26
CA SER A 174 -21.65 -16.19 -9.32
C SER A 174 -21.79 -15.62 -10.74
N ASP A 175 -22.49 -14.49 -10.87
CA ASP A 175 -22.87 -13.91 -12.16
C ASP A 175 -21.89 -12.83 -12.65
N VAL A 176 -20.81 -12.60 -11.91
CA VAL A 176 -19.80 -11.58 -12.21
C VAL A 176 -18.50 -12.22 -12.68
N ASP A 177 -18.16 -12.05 -13.94
CA ASP A 177 -16.86 -12.44 -14.48
C ASP A 177 -15.79 -11.41 -14.15
N MET A 178 -14.84 -11.80 -13.31
CA MET A 178 -13.74 -10.93 -12.87
C MET A 178 -12.82 -10.42 -13.99
N HIS A 179 -12.92 -10.97 -15.20
CA HIS A 179 -12.13 -10.55 -16.35
C HIS A 179 -12.87 -9.55 -17.25
N ARG A 180 -14.16 -9.33 -16.99
CA ARG A 180 -14.99 -8.43 -17.79
C ARG A 180 -15.15 -7.07 -17.14
N ALA A 181 -14.62 -6.04 -17.80
CA ALA A 181 -14.67 -4.65 -17.36
C ALA A 181 -16.08 -4.14 -17.07
N ASN A 182 -17.03 -4.47 -17.94
CA ASN A 182 -18.43 -4.04 -17.84
C ASN A 182 -19.16 -4.64 -16.62
N GLU A 183 -18.70 -5.78 -16.11
CA GLU A 183 -19.26 -6.43 -14.93
C GLU A 183 -18.58 -5.94 -13.63
N ILE A 184 -17.28 -5.70 -13.67
CA ILE A 184 -16.50 -5.24 -12.51
C ILE A 184 -16.76 -3.77 -12.17
N ARG A 185 -16.90 -2.89 -13.17
CA ARG A 185 -17.09 -1.45 -12.92
C ARG A 185 -18.28 -1.11 -12.03
N PRO A 186 -19.50 -1.68 -12.23
CA PRO A 186 -20.63 -1.41 -11.35
C PRO A 186 -20.39 -1.86 -9.91
N VAL A 187 -19.77 -3.04 -9.72
CA VAL A 187 -19.44 -3.59 -8.41
C VAL A 187 -18.48 -2.66 -7.68
N MET A 188 -17.38 -2.30 -8.30
CA MET A 188 -16.37 -1.41 -7.71
C MET A 188 -16.91 -0.01 -7.45
N LYS A 189 -17.79 0.50 -8.33
CA LYS A 189 -18.47 1.78 -8.12
C LYS A 189 -19.35 1.74 -6.86
N ARG A 190 -20.10 0.66 -6.64
CA ARG A 190 -20.93 0.48 -5.43
C ARG A 190 -20.07 0.51 -4.18
N VAL A 191 -18.99 -0.26 -4.16
CA VAL A 191 -18.05 -0.32 -3.02
C VAL A 191 -17.41 1.04 -2.77
N ALA A 192 -17.00 1.77 -3.81
CA ALA A 192 -16.44 3.11 -3.69
C ALA A 192 -17.46 4.11 -3.11
N VAL A 193 -18.73 4.04 -3.53
CA VAL A 193 -19.83 4.87 -2.97
C VAL A 193 -20.04 4.58 -1.49
N LEU A 194 -19.99 3.30 -1.06
CA LEU A 194 -20.10 2.94 0.35
C LEU A 194 -18.93 3.51 1.16
N ALA A 195 -17.71 3.35 0.67
CA ALA A 195 -16.53 3.91 1.33
C ALA A 195 -16.68 5.42 1.56
N GLU A 196 -17.04 6.15 0.51
CA GLU A 196 -17.18 7.61 0.55
C GLU A 196 -18.34 8.05 1.43
N LYS A 197 -19.51 7.45 1.29
CA LYS A 197 -20.72 7.80 2.05
C LYS A 197 -20.52 7.65 3.57
N TYR A 198 -19.82 6.59 3.98
CA TYR A 198 -19.62 6.29 5.40
C TYR A 198 -18.23 6.66 5.92
N GLN A 199 -17.40 7.28 5.08
CA GLN A 199 -16.04 7.68 5.42
C GLN A 199 -15.25 6.53 6.07
N CYS A 200 -15.45 5.30 5.60
CA CYS A 200 -14.71 4.13 6.01
C CYS A 200 -13.66 3.75 4.95
N ALA A 201 -12.51 3.24 5.37
CA ALA A 201 -11.56 2.62 4.46
C ALA A 201 -12.09 1.23 4.05
N ILE A 202 -12.01 0.88 2.77
CA ILE A 202 -12.33 -0.46 2.30
C ILE A 202 -11.07 -1.08 1.70
N ILE A 203 -10.61 -2.19 2.28
CA ILE A 203 -9.48 -2.98 1.79
C ILE A 203 -10.01 -4.23 1.09
N LEU A 204 -9.60 -4.41 -0.16
CA LEU A 204 -9.86 -5.59 -0.95
C LEU A 204 -8.55 -6.37 -1.12
N ILE A 205 -8.47 -7.56 -0.53
CA ILE A 205 -7.30 -8.42 -0.67
C ILE A 205 -7.49 -9.34 -1.86
N GLY A 206 -6.48 -9.48 -2.71
CA GLY A 206 -6.58 -10.33 -3.87
C GLY A 206 -5.29 -11.06 -4.23
N HIS A 207 -5.47 -12.16 -4.96
CA HIS A 207 -4.36 -12.93 -5.50
C HIS A 207 -4.00 -12.45 -6.90
N MET A 208 -2.72 -12.45 -7.22
CA MET A 208 -2.23 -12.07 -8.54
C MET A 208 -2.35 -13.21 -9.54
N ASN A 209 -2.57 -12.87 -10.81
CA ASN A 209 -2.55 -13.86 -11.90
C ASN A 209 -1.11 -14.33 -12.17
N LYS A 210 -0.92 -15.66 -12.23
CA LYS A 210 0.39 -16.29 -12.47
C LYS A 210 0.90 -16.12 -13.91
N ASN A 211 0.06 -15.74 -14.87
CA ASN A 211 0.32 -15.86 -16.31
C ASN A 211 0.82 -14.60 -17.01
N SER A 212 1.30 -13.57 -16.32
CA SER A 212 1.77 -12.36 -17.00
C SER A 212 3.29 -12.20 -16.92
N ASN A 213 3.98 -12.30 -18.07
CA ASN A 213 5.37 -11.89 -18.27
C ASN A 213 5.53 -10.36 -18.41
N GLY A 214 4.63 -9.55 -17.79
CA GLY A 214 4.55 -8.11 -17.96
C GLY A 214 4.99 -7.33 -16.72
N LYS A 215 4.98 -5.97 -16.87
CA LYS A 215 5.20 -5.01 -15.78
C LYS A 215 4.20 -5.24 -14.64
N SER A 216 4.53 -4.79 -13.43
CA SER A 216 3.71 -4.93 -12.20
C SER A 216 2.25 -4.52 -12.38
N SER A 217 1.99 -3.47 -13.16
CA SER A 217 0.64 -2.99 -13.49
C SER A 217 -0.24 -3.99 -14.26
N TYR A 218 0.37 -5.00 -14.92
CA TYR A 218 -0.35 -6.01 -15.70
C TYR A 218 -0.52 -7.35 -14.98
N ARG A 219 0.14 -7.56 -13.84
CA ARG A 219 -0.02 -8.76 -13.01
C ARG A 219 -1.20 -8.69 -12.04
N GLY A 220 -2.08 -7.68 -12.18
CA GLY A 220 -3.19 -7.41 -11.28
C GLY A 220 -4.25 -8.50 -11.23
N LEU A 221 -5.17 -8.30 -10.32
CA LEU A 221 -6.43 -9.04 -10.17
C LEU A 221 -7.23 -8.96 -11.48
N GLY A 222 -7.44 -10.06 -12.20
CA GLY A 222 -8.38 -10.16 -13.31
C GLY A 222 -8.41 -8.96 -14.26
N SER A 223 -9.52 -8.22 -14.24
CA SER A 223 -9.69 -7.00 -15.05
C SER A 223 -8.85 -5.83 -14.51
N ILE A 224 -8.27 -5.05 -15.41
CA ILE A 224 -7.60 -3.77 -15.11
C ILE A 224 -8.55 -2.78 -14.39
N ASP A 225 -9.86 -2.97 -14.52
CA ASP A 225 -10.86 -2.10 -13.90
C ASP A 225 -10.91 -2.18 -12.38
N PHE A 226 -10.45 -3.28 -11.77
CA PHE A 226 -10.23 -3.31 -10.32
C PHE A 226 -9.24 -2.23 -9.89
N GLN A 227 -8.09 -2.19 -10.55
CA GLN A 227 -7.06 -1.19 -10.25
C GLN A 227 -7.49 0.22 -10.65
N ALA A 228 -8.24 0.36 -11.76
CA ALA A 228 -8.74 1.65 -12.23
C ALA A 228 -9.68 2.30 -11.19
N ALA A 229 -10.57 1.52 -10.58
CA ALA A 229 -11.55 1.99 -9.61
C ALA A 229 -10.94 2.29 -8.22
N ALA A 230 -9.89 1.58 -7.82
CA ALA A 230 -9.20 1.82 -6.55
C ALA A 230 -8.38 3.12 -6.59
N ARG A 231 -8.27 3.81 -5.44
CA ARG A 231 -7.45 5.02 -5.28
C ARG A 231 -6.05 4.73 -4.81
N SER A 232 -5.84 3.58 -4.19
CA SER A 232 -4.54 3.04 -3.81
C SER A 232 -4.48 1.56 -4.19
N VAL A 233 -3.39 1.15 -4.80
CA VAL A 233 -3.11 -0.25 -5.12
C VAL A 233 -1.72 -0.59 -4.59
N LEU A 234 -1.69 -1.56 -3.69
CA LEU A 234 -0.49 -2.03 -3.02
C LEU A 234 -0.17 -3.45 -3.48
N ILE A 235 1.12 -3.74 -3.56
CA ILE A 235 1.60 -5.09 -3.75
C ILE A 235 2.38 -5.52 -2.53
N VAL A 236 2.18 -6.78 -2.13
CA VAL A 236 2.96 -7.43 -1.07
C VAL A 236 3.71 -8.59 -1.68
N GLY A 237 5.01 -8.62 -1.47
CA GLY A 237 5.86 -9.69 -1.98
C GLY A 237 7.04 -9.96 -1.06
N ARG A 238 7.64 -11.14 -1.25
CA ARG A 238 8.78 -11.63 -0.48
C ARG A 238 10.09 -11.25 -1.16
N ILE A 239 11.07 -10.90 -0.37
CA ILE A 239 12.45 -10.76 -0.84
C ILE A 239 13.07 -12.15 -0.96
N LYS A 240 13.53 -12.51 -2.17
CA LYS A 240 14.03 -13.86 -2.45
C LYS A 240 15.21 -14.25 -1.58
N GLU A 241 16.11 -13.31 -1.36
CA GLU A 241 17.33 -13.49 -0.59
C GLU A 241 17.12 -13.39 0.92
N GLU A 242 15.98 -12.85 1.35
CA GLU A 242 15.57 -12.68 2.74
C GLU A 242 14.17 -13.27 2.92
N PRO A 243 14.02 -14.62 3.02
CA PRO A 243 12.72 -15.28 2.94
C PRO A 243 11.71 -14.88 4.03
N GLU A 244 12.16 -14.30 5.12
CA GLU A 244 11.32 -13.77 6.20
C GLU A 244 10.88 -12.33 5.95
N THR A 245 11.59 -11.60 5.07
CA THR A 245 11.29 -10.21 4.73
C THR A 245 10.25 -10.12 3.64
N ARG A 246 9.18 -9.35 3.89
CA ARG A 246 8.15 -8.96 2.93
C ARG A 246 8.16 -7.47 2.77
N VAL A 247 7.77 -7.01 1.59
CA VAL A 247 7.72 -5.59 1.29
C VAL A 247 6.36 -5.22 0.71
N VAL A 248 5.87 -4.06 1.13
CA VAL A 248 4.67 -3.41 0.60
C VAL A 248 5.11 -2.28 -0.29
N CYS A 249 4.71 -2.31 -1.56
CA CYS A 249 5.02 -1.27 -2.54
C CYS A 249 3.73 -0.69 -3.12
N HIS A 250 3.74 0.61 -3.46
CA HIS A 250 2.69 1.19 -4.31
C HIS A 250 2.83 0.70 -5.75
N VAL A 251 1.70 0.34 -6.35
CA VAL A 251 1.52 0.16 -7.81
C VAL A 251 0.75 1.33 -8.37
N LYS A 252 -0.12 1.92 -7.55
CA LYS A 252 -0.92 3.11 -7.88
C LYS A 252 -1.19 3.92 -6.63
N SER A 253 -0.95 5.22 -6.72
CA SER A 253 -1.39 6.22 -5.76
C SER A 253 -2.08 7.37 -6.51
N SER A 254 -3.36 7.64 -6.19
CA SER A 254 -4.14 8.68 -6.89
C SER A 254 -4.38 9.92 -6.05
N LEU A 255 -4.05 9.90 -4.76
CA LEU A 255 -4.44 10.92 -3.78
C LEU A 255 -3.26 11.55 -3.05
N ALA A 256 -2.09 10.93 -3.16
CA ALA A 256 -0.82 11.40 -2.60
C ALA A 256 0.32 10.94 -3.50
N PRO A 257 1.53 11.50 -3.37
CA PRO A 257 2.74 10.90 -3.93
C PRO A 257 2.89 9.45 -3.47
N GLU A 258 3.47 8.61 -4.32
CA GLU A 258 3.77 7.23 -3.93
C GLU A 258 4.68 7.22 -2.70
N GLY A 259 4.27 6.48 -1.67
CA GLY A 259 5.09 6.27 -0.49
C GLY A 259 6.29 5.38 -0.80
N LYS A 260 7.34 5.53 -0.02
CA LYS A 260 8.44 4.58 -0.05
C LYS A 260 7.94 3.21 0.37
N SER A 261 8.51 2.17 -0.24
CA SER A 261 8.16 0.80 0.13
C SER A 261 8.49 0.53 1.59
N VAL A 262 7.64 -0.27 2.24
CA VAL A 262 7.73 -0.58 3.67
C VAL A 262 7.91 -2.07 3.86
N ALA A 263 8.93 -2.47 4.64
CA ALA A 263 9.19 -3.87 4.91
C ALA A 263 8.67 -4.30 6.27
N PHE A 264 8.26 -5.57 6.32
CA PHE A 264 7.93 -6.28 7.55
C PHE A 264 8.53 -7.69 7.53
N ARG A 265 8.83 -8.21 8.70
CA ARG A 265 9.29 -9.58 8.91
C ARG A 265 8.12 -10.47 9.29
N LEU A 266 8.08 -11.67 8.72
CA LEU A 266 7.24 -12.78 9.17
C LEU A 266 8.17 -13.93 9.54
N ASP A 267 8.31 -14.16 10.82
CA ASP A 267 9.11 -15.23 11.40
C ASP A 267 8.22 -16.18 12.19
N GLN A 268 8.48 -17.48 12.11
CA GLN A 268 7.73 -18.51 12.86
C GLN A 268 7.91 -18.38 14.37
N HIS A 269 9.02 -17.82 14.84
CA HIS A 269 9.34 -17.67 16.26
C HIS A 269 9.00 -16.30 16.82
N ASN A 270 9.25 -15.23 16.03
CA ASN A 270 9.09 -13.85 16.46
C ASN A 270 7.80 -13.20 15.96
N GLY A 271 7.03 -13.91 15.12
CA GLY A 271 5.77 -13.41 14.58
C GLY A 271 5.94 -12.30 13.53
N PHE A 272 5.14 -11.24 13.65
CA PHE A 272 5.13 -10.09 12.72
C PHE A 272 5.87 -8.89 13.34
N GLU A 273 6.75 -8.26 12.56
CA GLU A 273 7.46 -7.05 12.94
C GLU A 273 7.61 -6.09 11.76
N TRP A 274 7.27 -4.80 11.94
CA TRP A 274 7.63 -3.76 10.99
C TRP A 274 9.13 -3.47 11.04
N ILE A 275 9.83 -3.58 9.89
CA ILE A 275 11.28 -3.36 9.82
C ILE A 275 11.62 -1.90 9.51
N GLY A 276 10.89 -1.28 8.58
CA GLY A 276 11.18 0.08 8.12
C GLY A 276 10.98 0.27 6.63
N GLU A 277 11.47 1.41 6.13
CA GLU A 277 11.50 1.66 4.71
C GLU A 277 12.47 0.69 4.00
N TYR A 278 12.09 0.28 2.81
CA TYR A 278 12.86 -0.64 2.00
C TYR A 278 12.98 -0.09 0.57
N ASP A 279 14.20 0.10 0.08
CA ASP A 279 14.45 0.70 -1.23
C ASP A 279 14.28 -0.34 -2.35
N ILE A 280 13.03 -0.59 -2.72
CA ILE A 280 12.63 -1.48 -3.82
C ILE A 280 11.34 -0.96 -4.46
N SER A 281 11.26 -1.01 -5.78
CA SER A 281 10.02 -0.71 -6.51
C SER A 281 9.13 -1.95 -6.66
N ALA A 282 7.85 -1.73 -7.00
CA ALA A 282 6.92 -2.81 -7.28
C ALA A 282 7.37 -3.70 -8.45
N ASP A 283 7.97 -3.11 -9.49
CA ASP A 283 8.49 -3.85 -10.64
C ASP A 283 9.67 -4.74 -10.26
N GLU A 284 10.60 -4.24 -9.45
CA GLU A 284 11.75 -5.01 -8.95
C GLU A 284 11.29 -6.16 -8.05
N LEU A 285 10.33 -5.90 -7.15
CA LEU A 285 9.76 -6.90 -6.25
C LEU A 285 9.14 -8.07 -7.04
N LEU A 286 8.38 -7.76 -8.09
CA LEU A 286 7.68 -8.76 -8.90
C LEU A 286 8.57 -9.51 -9.87
N CYS A 287 9.52 -8.82 -10.49
CA CYS A 287 10.46 -9.46 -11.41
C CYS A 287 11.45 -10.37 -10.66
N GLY A 288 11.52 -10.22 -9.34
CA GLY A 288 12.55 -10.88 -8.53
C GLY A 288 13.94 -10.55 -9.04
N ASP A 289 14.08 -9.36 -9.62
CA ASP A 289 15.32 -8.95 -10.25
C ASP A 289 16.27 -8.45 -9.15
N SER A 290 17.33 -9.20 -8.96
CA SER A 290 18.40 -8.84 -8.00
C SER A 290 19.15 -7.54 -8.38
N ARG A 291 18.68 -6.80 -9.41
CA ARG A 291 19.31 -5.53 -9.84
C ARG A 291 19.17 -4.45 -8.78
N GLY A 292 17.98 -4.27 -8.22
CA GLY A 292 17.76 -3.30 -7.13
C GLY A 292 18.58 -3.62 -5.89
N GLN A 293 18.60 -4.89 -5.49
CA GLN A 293 19.39 -5.34 -4.35
C GLN A 293 20.91 -5.20 -4.61
N LYS A 294 21.37 -5.50 -5.84
CA LYS A 294 22.78 -5.26 -6.21
C LYS A 294 23.12 -3.77 -6.20
N SER A 295 22.21 -2.90 -6.66
CA SER A 295 22.36 -1.44 -6.57
C SER A 295 22.40 -0.99 -5.11
N ARG A 296 21.47 -1.48 -4.25
CA ARG A 296 21.45 -1.17 -2.81
C ARG A 296 22.74 -1.60 -2.12
N LYS A 297 23.18 -2.85 -2.33
CA LYS A 297 24.44 -3.35 -1.79
C LYS A 297 25.63 -2.50 -2.22
N ALA A 298 25.64 -2.05 -3.47
CA ALA A 298 26.69 -1.16 -3.99
C ALA A 298 26.62 0.24 -3.37
N LYS A 299 25.42 0.80 -3.18
CA LYS A 299 25.23 2.10 -2.51
C LYS A 299 25.64 2.05 -1.03
N GLU A 300 25.23 1.03 -0.29
CA GLU A 300 25.64 0.82 1.11
C GLU A 300 27.15 0.65 1.24
N PHE A 301 27.74 -0.14 0.34
CA PHE A 301 29.19 -0.31 0.26
C PHE A 301 29.90 1.02 0.03
N LEU A 302 29.45 1.84 -0.95
CA LEU A 302 30.04 3.13 -1.24
C LEU A 302 29.87 4.13 -0.09
N LYS A 303 28.72 4.20 0.55
CA LYS A 303 28.50 5.03 1.74
C LYS A 303 29.42 4.64 2.87
N LYS A 304 29.58 3.33 3.13
CA LYS A 304 30.44 2.82 4.18
C LYS A 304 31.92 3.08 3.93
N ILE A 305 32.39 2.86 2.69
CA ILE A 305 33.82 2.99 2.36
C ILE A 305 34.27 4.43 2.21
N LEU A 306 33.32 5.35 1.97
CA LEU A 306 33.55 6.78 1.80
C LEU A 306 33.12 7.61 3.04
N SER A 307 32.66 6.98 4.11
CA SER A 307 32.26 7.66 5.37
C SER A 307 33.40 8.44 6.01
N ASP A 308 34.62 7.96 5.88
CA ASP A 308 35.82 8.55 6.49
C ASP A 308 36.59 9.47 5.51
N GLY A 309 35.98 9.77 4.35
CA GLY A 309 36.57 10.65 3.34
C GLY A 309 36.79 10.00 1.97
N GLY A 310 37.38 10.77 1.06
CA GLY A 310 37.58 10.31 -0.31
C GLY A 310 38.63 9.20 -0.44
N MET A 311 38.37 8.20 -1.29
CA MET A 311 39.24 7.06 -1.54
C MET A 311 39.61 6.94 -3.03
N ALA A 312 40.79 6.38 -3.33
CA ALA A 312 41.22 6.16 -4.70
C ALA A 312 40.31 5.15 -5.42
N GLN A 313 39.85 5.50 -6.61
CA GLN A 313 38.91 4.69 -7.41
C GLN A 313 39.36 3.24 -7.56
N LYS A 314 40.65 3.00 -7.83
CA LYS A 314 41.20 1.66 -8.02
C LYS A 314 41.01 0.81 -6.77
N LYS A 315 41.22 1.38 -5.58
CA LYS A 315 41.03 0.70 -4.29
C LYS A 315 39.56 0.40 -4.02
N ILE A 316 38.66 1.33 -4.39
CA ILE A 316 37.19 1.10 -4.27
C ILE A 316 36.75 -0.04 -5.18
N GLU A 317 37.26 -0.09 -6.42
CA GLU A 317 36.93 -1.14 -7.39
C GLU A 317 37.45 -2.52 -6.91
N GLU A 318 38.64 -2.60 -6.36
CA GLU A 318 39.22 -3.81 -5.77
C GLU A 318 38.40 -4.32 -4.56
N GLU A 319 38.03 -3.44 -3.65
CA GLU A 319 37.20 -3.81 -2.49
C GLU A 319 35.76 -4.18 -2.88
N ALA A 320 35.20 -3.50 -3.89
CA ALA A 320 33.89 -3.84 -4.43
C ALA A 320 33.86 -5.24 -5.07
N GLU A 321 34.91 -5.61 -5.78
CA GLU A 321 35.07 -6.93 -6.38
C GLU A 321 35.14 -8.05 -5.32
N LYS A 322 35.87 -7.83 -4.22
CA LYS A 322 35.89 -8.74 -3.06
C LYS A 322 34.51 -8.92 -2.42
N CYS A 323 33.67 -7.88 -2.47
CA CYS A 323 32.29 -7.93 -1.99
C CYS A 323 31.29 -8.48 -3.03
N GLY A 324 31.78 -8.92 -4.21
CA GLY A 324 30.95 -9.44 -5.30
C GLY A 324 30.13 -8.37 -6.03
N ILE A 325 30.53 -7.10 -5.96
CA ILE A 325 29.88 -5.97 -6.64
C ILE A 325 30.52 -5.76 -8.01
N LYS A 326 29.72 -5.92 -9.08
CA LYS A 326 30.20 -5.75 -10.46
C LYS A 326 30.47 -4.27 -10.76
N SER A 327 31.49 -3.97 -11.57
CA SER A 327 31.91 -2.62 -11.94
C SER A 327 30.79 -1.74 -12.52
N LYS A 328 29.87 -2.32 -13.33
CA LYS A 328 28.72 -1.60 -13.86
C LYS A 328 27.75 -1.17 -12.76
N THR A 329 27.46 -2.06 -11.80
CA THR A 329 26.59 -1.78 -10.64
C THR A 329 27.21 -0.71 -9.73
N LEU A 330 28.53 -0.79 -9.51
CA LEU A 330 29.27 0.19 -8.71
C LEU A 330 29.23 1.59 -9.33
N ARG A 331 29.38 1.70 -10.67
CA ARG A 331 29.33 2.99 -11.39
C ARG A 331 27.92 3.59 -11.36
N ASN A 332 26.89 2.78 -11.52
CA ASN A 332 25.51 3.25 -11.41
C ASN A 332 25.23 3.75 -9.98
N ALA A 333 25.62 3.01 -8.96
CA ALA A 333 25.47 3.41 -7.57
C ALA A 333 26.23 4.71 -7.24
N LYS A 334 27.43 4.90 -7.81
CA LYS A 334 28.18 6.15 -7.73
C LYS A 334 27.39 7.33 -8.26
N GLN A 335 26.79 7.18 -9.46
CA GLN A 335 26.00 8.23 -10.11
C GLN A 335 24.73 8.56 -9.31
N GLU A 336 24.03 7.54 -8.83
CA GLU A 336 22.80 7.70 -8.04
C GLU A 336 23.05 8.33 -6.65
N LEU A 337 24.26 8.19 -6.11
CA LEU A 337 24.67 8.82 -4.84
C LEU A 337 25.30 10.20 -5.01
N GLY A 338 25.43 10.69 -6.24
CA GLY A 338 26.06 11.98 -6.51
C GLY A 338 27.54 12.04 -6.10
N ILE A 339 28.24 10.90 -6.11
CA ILE A 339 29.66 10.84 -5.69
C ILE A 339 30.55 11.46 -6.77
N ASP A 340 31.30 12.49 -6.38
CA ASP A 340 32.22 13.17 -7.26
C ASP A 340 33.52 12.39 -7.50
N ALA A 341 34.11 12.62 -8.68
CA ALA A 341 35.44 12.10 -9.02
C ALA A 341 36.41 13.26 -9.17
N VAL A 342 37.38 13.30 -8.27
CA VAL A 342 38.43 14.36 -8.25
C VAL A 342 39.78 13.77 -8.60
N LYS A 343 40.51 14.35 -9.51
CA LYS A 343 41.86 13.93 -9.88
C LYS A 343 42.86 14.49 -8.89
N ARG A 344 43.63 13.64 -8.21
CA ARG A 344 44.73 14.03 -7.33
C ARG A 344 46.02 13.34 -7.81
N GLY A 345 46.93 14.14 -8.38
CA GLY A 345 48.12 13.61 -9.04
C GLY A 345 47.76 12.71 -10.24
N ASN A 346 48.24 11.48 -10.25
CA ASN A 346 47.99 10.49 -11.31
C ASN A 346 46.80 9.57 -11.04
N GLN A 347 46.01 9.79 -9.96
CA GLN A 347 44.90 8.92 -9.56
C GLN A 347 43.61 9.70 -9.43
N TRP A 348 42.47 9.00 -9.68
CA TRP A 348 41.12 9.47 -9.43
C TRP A 348 40.66 9.07 -8.03
N PHE A 349 40.05 9.99 -7.30
CA PHE A 349 39.45 9.79 -5.99
C PHE A 349 37.95 10.00 -6.09
N TRP A 350 37.20 9.16 -5.43
CA TRP A 350 35.76 9.34 -5.26
C TRP A 350 35.51 9.93 -3.87
N ILE A 351 34.63 10.96 -3.84
CA ILE A 351 34.31 11.71 -2.62
C ILE A 351 32.79 11.82 -2.56
N LEU A 352 32.22 11.51 -1.39
CA LEU A 352 30.80 11.72 -1.12
C LEU A 352 30.62 13.23 -0.96
N SER A 353 29.72 13.84 -1.80
CA SER A 353 29.31 15.22 -1.60
C SER A 353 28.42 15.32 -0.37
N GLU A 354 28.64 16.30 0.51
CA GLU A 354 27.85 16.54 1.72
C GLU A 354 26.40 16.91 1.39
#